data_bab965b11d5c0ec9a31b2610bde5537d
#
_entry.id   bab965b11d5c0ec9a31b2610bde5537d
#
_cell.length_a   1.000
_cell.length_b   1.000
_cell.length_c   1.000
_cell.angle_alpha   90.00
_cell.angle_beta   90.00
_cell.angle_gamma   90.00
#
_symmetry.space_group_name_H-M   'P 1'
#
loop_
_entity.id
_entity.type
_entity.pdbx_description
1 polymer ?
#
loop_
_entity_poly.entity_id
_entity_poly.type
_entity_poly.pdbx_seq_one_letter_code
_entity_poly.pdbx_strand_id
1 'polypeptide(L)'
;MKIKSYSKVLSALAISSLLLAACSNDTEKSSTKEKKGKDVEQVDTSKFPTKTTNQGEPIKGGHLTYGLVSDTPFEGILNKVFYQGEPDNQVITFFDEDLLDTDENYVYTNEGAASYEISDDHKTVTLTIKDNVNWHDGKPVTGADLEYAYLVMGSKDYKGVRYDEQMALIEGMEEYHEGKADKISGIKVDGKKIIFTFKKANPSVTTGLWTYPLHKEYLKDVPIAELESSDKIRKNPIGFGPFKVKKIVQGEAVEFEANKDYYRGAPKLDSITLKVVNPSIVVKSLENGDLDVAEVLAEQYEQAKELDNVELLGKVELAYSYIGFNFGYYDKEKEENIMDENPKFGDKRLRQAMAYAINNEEVGEKMYKGLRFPANSVITPNFKYNNKDLKAYEYNPEKAKELLDEAGFVDTNNDGIREDADGKEFKINFASMSGSDVSEPLARYYIQQWEQVGLDVELQDGRLHEFNSFYDLLKKDNDEVDVYSAAWGVASDPDPSGIWSRSAEFNYTRWVSEKNDELLAKGISEEAFDDQYRIDTYNEWQELIHEEVPVIPTLFRYQLAGVNERVTGYDYLAGRQYQWHNVGVTK
;
A
#
# COMPACT_ATOMS: atom_id res chain seq x y z
N MET A 1 -38.74 -48.80 -20.89
CA MET A 1 -38.36 -50.04 -21.64
C MET A 1 -36.85 -50.25 -21.40
N LYS A 2 -36.51 -51.33 -20.64
CA LYS A 2 -35.21 -52.06 -20.48
C LYS A 2 -33.94 -51.22 -20.19
N ILE A 3 -33.39 -51.11 -18.96
CA ILE A 3 -32.60 -52.02 -18.08
C ILE A 3 -31.58 -52.90 -18.85
N LYS A 4 -30.28 -52.69 -18.51
CA LYS A 4 -29.18 -53.67 -18.32
C LYS A 4 -27.94 -52.85 -17.85
N SER A 5 -27.40 -52.89 -16.67
CA SER A 5 -26.83 -53.89 -15.75
C SER A 5 -25.65 -54.69 -16.31
N TYR A 6 -24.61 -54.76 -15.48
CA TYR A 6 -23.42 -55.61 -15.35
C TYR A 6 -22.08 -54.87 -15.48
N SER A 7 -20.99 -55.08 -14.72
CA SER A 7 -20.77 -56.02 -13.58
C SER A 7 -19.42 -55.60 -12.91
N LYS A 8 -19.31 -55.94 -11.63
CA LYS A 8 -18.12 -55.89 -10.78
C LYS A 8 -17.03 -56.83 -11.25
N VAL A 9 -15.72 -56.44 -11.07
CA VAL A 9 -14.64 -57.40 -10.84
C VAL A 9 -13.83 -56.92 -9.64
N LEU A 10 -13.93 -57.69 -8.57
CA LEU A 10 -13.00 -57.78 -7.45
C LEU A 10 -11.80 -58.66 -7.89
N SER A 11 -10.61 -58.30 -7.46
CA SER A 11 -9.56 -59.31 -7.21
C SER A 11 -8.66 -58.86 -6.04
N ALA A 12 -8.55 -59.77 -5.10
CA ALA A 12 -7.98 -59.64 -3.78
C ALA A 12 -6.54 -60.18 -3.72
N LEU A 13 -5.83 -59.80 -2.67
CA LEU A 13 -4.84 -60.51 -1.85
C LEU A 13 -3.48 -60.94 -2.44
N ALA A 14 -2.40 -60.48 -1.79
CA ALA A 14 -1.48 -61.41 -1.12
C ALA A 14 -0.68 -60.71 -0.03
N ILE A 15 -0.87 -61.17 1.20
CA ILE A 15 -0.09 -60.95 2.42
C ILE A 15 1.12 -61.88 2.37
N SER A 16 2.31 -61.40 2.74
CA SER A 16 3.41 -62.25 3.17
C SER A 16 4.15 -61.57 4.33
N SER A 17 3.86 -62.05 5.52
CA SER A 17 4.60 -61.88 6.76
C SER A 17 5.83 -62.77 6.79
N LEU A 18 6.99 -62.23 7.18
CA LEU A 18 8.10 -63.02 7.72
C LEU A 18 8.73 -62.28 8.90
N LEU A 19 8.45 -62.83 10.09
CA LEU A 19 9.16 -62.57 11.33
C LEU A 19 10.47 -63.36 11.32
N LEU A 20 11.57 -62.73 11.73
CA LEU A 20 12.67 -63.42 12.42
C LEU A 20 13.34 -62.38 13.35
N ALA A 21 13.31 -62.75 14.63
CA ALA A 21 14.02 -62.09 15.72
C ALA A 21 15.49 -62.51 15.77
N ALA A 22 16.37 -61.59 16.09
CA ALA A 22 17.61 -61.84 16.78
C ALA A 22 18.05 -60.60 17.56
N CYS A 23 18.23 -60.77 18.86
CA CYS A 23 18.78 -59.80 19.80
C CYS A 23 20.27 -59.56 19.56
N SER A 24 20.70 -58.30 19.61
CA SER A 24 21.99 -57.89 20.14
C SER A 24 21.95 -56.43 20.56
N ASN A 25 22.38 -56.18 21.80
CA ASN A 25 22.59 -54.84 22.36
C ASN A 25 23.68 -54.10 21.61
N ASP A 26 23.38 -52.88 21.16
CA ASP A 26 24.34 -51.77 21.19
C ASP A 26 23.59 -50.45 21.11
N THR A 27 23.95 -49.56 22.03
CA THR A 27 23.40 -48.24 22.22
C THR A 27 23.95 -47.29 21.16
N GLU A 28 23.28 -47.14 20.01
CA GLU A 28 23.55 -46.05 19.09
C GLU A 28 22.34 -45.13 19.02
N LYS A 29 22.63 -43.85 19.29
CA LYS A 29 21.69 -42.73 19.14
C LYS A 29 21.16 -42.71 17.70
N SER A 30 19.92 -43.07 17.52
CA SER A 30 19.18 -42.83 16.27
C SER A 30 19.03 -41.32 16.07
N SER A 31 19.92 -40.70 15.31
CA SER A 31 19.68 -39.42 14.69
C SER A 31 18.69 -39.66 13.56
N THR A 32 17.43 -39.30 13.78
CA THR A 32 16.46 -39.07 12.73
C THR A 32 17.02 -37.97 11.81
N LYS A 33 17.56 -38.36 10.66
CA LYS A 33 17.84 -37.42 9.58
C LYS A 33 16.50 -36.92 9.07
N GLU A 34 16.07 -35.76 9.55
CA GLU A 34 15.14 -34.92 8.83
C GLU A 34 15.68 -34.76 7.41
N LYS A 35 14.87 -35.11 6.43
CA LYS A 35 15.14 -34.72 5.05
C LYS A 35 15.05 -33.21 5.03
N LYS A 36 16.20 -32.52 5.12
CA LYS A 36 16.26 -31.09 4.75
C LYS A 36 15.65 -30.96 3.37
N GLY A 37 14.53 -30.28 3.31
CA GLY A 37 14.02 -29.77 2.05
C GLY A 37 15.15 -29.03 1.35
N LYS A 38 15.18 -29.02 0.03
CA LYS A 38 16.14 -28.20 -0.70
C LYS A 38 15.93 -26.76 -0.21
N ASP A 39 16.97 -26.15 0.34
CA ASP A 39 16.94 -24.74 0.72
C ASP A 39 16.54 -23.96 -0.54
N VAL A 40 15.54 -23.11 -0.43
CA VAL A 40 15.11 -22.23 -1.53
C VAL A 40 16.23 -21.19 -1.69
N GLU A 41 16.77 -21.08 -2.90
CA GLU A 41 17.78 -20.08 -3.20
C GLU A 41 17.17 -18.69 -3.02
N GLN A 42 17.77 -17.89 -2.12
CA GLN A 42 17.32 -16.53 -1.85
C GLN A 42 17.82 -15.58 -2.91
N VAL A 43 16.99 -14.61 -3.28
CA VAL A 43 17.33 -13.58 -4.26
C VAL A 43 18.25 -12.55 -3.62
N ASP A 44 19.40 -12.30 -4.24
CA ASP A 44 20.32 -11.24 -3.81
C ASP A 44 19.82 -9.88 -4.38
N THR A 45 19.07 -9.17 -3.56
CA THR A 45 18.45 -7.89 -3.95
C THR A 45 19.44 -6.79 -4.29
N SER A 46 20.70 -6.90 -3.83
CA SER A 46 21.75 -5.92 -4.13
C SER A 46 22.18 -5.93 -5.61
N LYS A 47 21.81 -6.95 -6.36
CA LYS A 47 22.16 -7.10 -7.78
C LYS A 47 21.22 -6.34 -8.73
N PHE A 48 20.08 -5.87 -8.26
CA PHE A 48 19.14 -5.18 -9.14
C PHE A 48 19.50 -3.69 -9.25
N PRO A 49 19.72 -3.20 -10.47
CA PRO A 49 19.81 -1.76 -10.69
C PRO A 49 18.44 -1.10 -10.44
N THR A 50 18.46 0.19 -10.15
CA THR A 50 17.23 1.01 -10.06
C THR A 50 16.90 1.71 -11.38
N LYS A 51 17.84 1.69 -12.35
CA LYS A 51 17.73 2.39 -13.64
C LYS A 51 18.09 1.44 -14.77
N THR A 52 17.45 1.66 -15.93
CA THR A 52 17.80 0.93 -17.15
C THR A 52 19.27 1.14 -17.53
N THR A 53 19.92 0.07 -17.96
CA THR A 53 21.31 0.09 -18.42
C THR A 53 21.44 0.53 -19.88
N ASN A 54 20.35 0.49 -20.66
CA ASN A 54 20.33 0.95 -22.05
C ASN A 54 20.57 2.47 -22.11
N GLN A 55 21.70 2.87 -22.72
CA GLN A 55 22.11 4.25 -22.97
C GLN A 55 21.94 4.65 -24.45
N GLY A 56 21.24 3.85 -25.25
CA GLY A 56 21.01 4.13 -26.67
C GLY A 56 20.16 5.38 -26.90
N GLU A 57 20.36 6.03 -28.04
CA GLU A 57 19.57 7.20 -28.41
C GLU A 57 18.12 6.81 -28.73
N PRO A 58 17.13 7.47 -28.10
CA PRO A 58 15.72 7.21 -28.35
C PRO A 58 15.34 7.50 -29.81
N ILE A 59 14.49 6.64 -30.36
CA ILE A 59 13.89 6.91 -31.67
C ILE A 59 12.86 8.04 -31.57
N LYS A 60 12.71 8.80 -32.65
CA LYS A 60 11.58 9.74 -32.76
C LYS A 60 10.28 8.97 -32.98
N GLY A 61 9.20 9.42 -32.34
CA GLY A 61 7.89 8.78 -32.49
C GLY A 61 7.76 7.50 -31.65
N GLY A 62 8.56 7.34 -30.61
CA GLY A 62 8.56 6.16 -29.76
C GLY A 62 7.23 5.93 -29.04
N HIS A 63 6.84 4.66 -28.95
CA HIS A 63 5.68 4.22 -28.19
C HIS A 63 6.10 3.19 -27.14
N LEU A 64 5.54 3.30 -25.92
CA LEU A 64 5.77 2.38 -24.81
C LEU A 64 4.45 1.78 -24.35
N THR A 65 4.45 0.48 -24.09
CA THR A 65 3.32 -0.21 -23.46
C THR A 65 3.66 -0.55 -22.02
N TYR A 66 2.91 0.04 -21.08
CA TYR A 66 3.04 -0.20 -19.65
C TYR A 66 1.97 -1.18 -19.18
N GLY A 67 2.37 -2.22 -18.45
CA GLY A 67 1.46 -3.17 -17.82
C GLY A 67 1.12 -2.75 -16.38
N LEU A 68 -0.13 -2.35 -16.16
CA LEU A 68 -0.71 -2.26 -14.81
C LEU A 68 -1.09 -3.67 -14.39
N VAL A 69 -0.28 -4.28 -13.53
CA VAL A 69 -0.46 -5.68 -13.11
C VAL A 69 -1.51 -5.75 -12.02
N SER A 70 -2.70 -6.23 -12.38
CA SER A 70 -3.82 -6.34 -11.46
C SER A 70 -4.83 -7.38 -11.96
N ASP A 71 -5.47 -8.11 -11.05
CA ASP A 71 -6.61 -8.98 -11.34
C ASP A 71 -7.93 -8.21 -11.33
N THR A 72 -7.89 -6.94 -10.97
CA THR A 72 -9.03 -6.03 -10.87
C THR A 72 -8.83 -4.80 -11.76
N PRO A 73 -9.87 -4.27 -12.39
CA PRO A 73 -9.76 -3.05 -13.18
C PRO A 73 -9.54 -1.81 -12.29
N PHE A 74 -8.93 -0.76 -12.85
CA PHE A 74 -8.98 0.55 -12.20
C PHE A 74 -10.41 1.10 -12.19
N GLU A 75 -10.78 1.83 -11.13
CA GLU A 75 -12.15 2.36 -10.98
C GLU A 75 -12.44 3.56 -11.87
N GLY A 76 -11.39 4.24 -12.33
CA GLY A 76 -11.47 5.45 -13.14
C GLY A 76 -11.71 6.72 -12.33
N ILE A 77 -11.34 6.73 -11.05
CA ILE A 77 -11.28 7.94 -10.22
C ILE A 77 -9.92 8.62 -10.47
N LEU A 78 -9.77 9.24 -11.63
CA LEU A 78 -8.49 9.70 -12.13
C LEU A 78 -8.14 11.11 -11.64
N ASN A 79 -8.05 11.27 -10.33
CA ASN A 79 -7.68 12.54 -9.69
C ASN A 79 -7.07 12.31 -8.31
N LYS A 80 -5.98 13.02 -7.99
CA LYS A 80 -5.22 12.87 -6.73
C LYS A 80 -6.06 13.15 -5.48
N VAL A 81 -7.01 14.07 -5.55
CA VAL A 81 -7.88 14.43 -4.41
C VAL A 81 -8.87 13.32 -4.07
N PHE A 82 -9.30 12.51 -5.04
CA PHE A 82 -10.41 11.58 -4.88
C PHE A 82 -10.04 10.10 -4.93
N TYR A 83 -8.96 9.71 -5.64
CA TYR A 83 -8.60 8.30 -5.77
C TYR A 83 -8.31 7.66 -4.40
N GLN A 84 -8.56 6.35 -4.29
CA GLN A 84 -8.28 5.57 -3.09
C GLN A 84 -7.49 4.28 -3.40
N GLY A 85 -7.63 3.73 -4.61
CA GLY A 85 -6.98 2.50 -5.03
C GLY A 85 -5.66 2.74 -5.79
N GLU A 86 -4.65 1.87 -5.56
CA GLU A 86 -3.37 1.94 -6.26
C GLU A 86 -3.50 1.81 -7.78
N PRO A 87 -4.44 1.01 -8.37
CA PRO A 87 -4.62 0.97 -9.82
C PRO A 87 -4.93 2.34 -10.44
N ASP A 88 -5.80 3.14 -9.79
CA ASP A 88 -6.10 4.51 -10.25
C ASP A 88 -4.89 5.44 -10.09
N ASN A 89 -4.15 5.31 -8.99
CA ASN A 89 -2.92 6.07 -8.75
C ASN A 89 -1.90 5.86 -9.87
N GLN A 90 -1.67 4.61 -10.26
CA GLN A 90 -0.73 4.30 -11.35
C GLN A 90 -1.13 4.97 -12.67
N VAL A 91 -2.42 5.01 -13.02
CA VAL A 91 -2.91 5.74 -14.19
C VAL A 91 -2.61 7.23 -14.07
N ILE A 92 -2.87 7.83 -12.90
CA ILE A 92 -2.72 9.27 -12.68
C ILE A 92 -1.26 9.71 -12.87
N THR A 93 -0.27 8.92 -12.45
CA THR A 93 1.15 9.29 -12.47
C THR A 93 1.70 9.58 -13.88
N PHE A 94 1.01 9.21 -14.94
CA PHE A 94 1.43 9.52 -16.31
C PHE A 94 1.02 10.92 -16.76
N PHE A 95 -0.07 11.48 -16.21
CA PHE A 95 -0.63 12.72 -16.72
C PHE A 95 -0.74 13.85 -15.68
N ASP A 96 -0.63 13.54 -14.40
CA ASP A 96 -0.68 14.53 -13.33
C ASP A 96 0.46 14.33 -12.33
N GLU A 97 0.90 15.41 -11.70
CA GLU A 97 2.06 15.39 -10.83
C GLU A 97 1.95 16.40 -9.66
N ASP A 98 2.88 16.30 -8.73
CA ASP A 98 3.07 17.19 -7.61
C ASP A 98 3.72 18.52 -8.05
N LEU A 99 3.42 19.63 -7.40
CA LEU A 99 4.12 20.89 -7.66
C LEU A 99 5.56 20.87 -7.12
N LEU A 100 5.84 20.11 -6.06
CA LEU A 100 7.17 19.96 -5.51
C LEU A 100 7.76 18.60 -5.90
N ASP A 101 9.04 18.56 -6.13
CA ASP A 101 9.82 17.33 -6.28
C ASP A 101 10.43 16.93 -4.94
N THR A 102 10.87 15.67 -4.80
CA THR A 102 11.54 15.19 -3.59
C THR A 102 12.94 14.68 -3.90
N ASP A 103 13.81 14.72 -2.91
CA ASP A 103 15.12 14.08 -2.96
C ASP A 103 15.04 12.57 -2.61
N GLU A 104 16.19 11.94 -2.46
CA GLU A 104 16.30 10.51 -2.09
C GLU A 104 15.85 10.21 -0.65
N ASN A 105 15.70 11.24 0.19
CA ASN A 105 15.19 11.15 1.56
C ASN A 105 13.73 11.58 1.68
N TYR A 106 13.05 11.77 0.54
CA TYR A 106 11.67 12.24 0.44
C TYR A 106 11.41 13.67 0.95
N VAL A 107 12.46 14.48 1.08
CA VAL A 107 12.35 15.90 1.44
C VAL A 107 12.11 16.72 0.18
N TYR A 108 11.18 17.68 0.25
CA TYR A 108 10.87 18.55 -0.87
C TYR A 108 12.08 19.34 -1.35
N THR A 109 12.16 19.50 -2.66
CA THR A 109 13.19 20.30 -3.34
C THR A 109 12.55 21.42 -4.16
N ASN A 110 13.37 22.39 -4.58
CA ASN A 110 12.93 23.49 -5.44
C ASN A 110 13.07 23.17 -6.94
N GLU A 111 13.25 21.90 -7.30
CA GLU A 111 13.41 21.47 -8.70
C GLU A 111 12.08 21.11 -9.39
N GLY A 112 10.99 20.93 -8.63
CA GLY A 112 9.65 20.63 -9.12
C GLY A 112 9.03 21.73 -10.00
N ALA A 113 7.73 21.68 -10.18
CA ALA A 113 6.93 22.69 -10.89
C ALA A 113 6.84 24.01 -10.09
N ALA A 114 7.11 23.96 -8.79
CA ALA A 114 7.20 25.11 -7.90
C ALA A 114 8.50 25.09 -7.10
N SER A 115 8.83 26.24 -6.50
CA SER A 115 9.76 26.36 -5.39
C SER A 115 8.99 26.66 -4.11
N TYR A 116 9.61 26.35 -2.94
CA TYR A 116 9.03 26.67 -1.64
C TYR A 116 10.02 27.37 -0.72
N GLU A 117 9.49 28.15 0.19
CA GLU A 117 10.21 28.83 1.27
C GLU A 117 9.41 28.66 2.57
N ILE A 118 10.11 28.40 3.67
CA ILE A 118 9.53 28.29 5.02
C ILE A 118 10.04 29.45 5.85
N SER A 119 9.14 30.11 6.61
CA SER A 119 9.50 31.17 7.55
C SER A 119 10.35 30.65 8.71
N ASP A 120 11.12 31.55 9.36
CA ASP A 120 12.01 31.21 10.48
C ASP A 120 11.26 30.62 11.69
N ASP A 121 9.97 30.95 11.87
CA ASP A 121 9.11 30.39 12.92
C ASP A 121 8.40 29.09 12.49
N HIS A 122 8.70 28.58 11.30
CA HIS A 122 8.13 27.37 10.69
C HIS A 122 6.59 27.35 10.58
N LYS A 123 5.93 28.52 10.65
CA LYS A 123 4.47 28.62 10.58
C LYS A 123 3.94 29.07 9.24
N THR A 124 4.82 29.53 8.35
CA THR A 124 4.40 29.99 7.02
C THR A 124 5.20 29.27 5.95
N VAL A 125 4.47 28.68 5.00
CA VAL A 125 5.05 28.07 3.80
C VAL A 125 4.58 28.87 2.58
N THR A 126 5.52 29.31 1.77
CA THR A 126 5.23 30.01 0.51
C THR A 126 5.67 29.13 -0.66
N LEU A 127 4.74 28.79 -1.56
CA LEU A 127 5.07 28.16 -2.83
C LEU A 127 5.00 29.18 -3.96
N THR A 128 5.94 29.08 -4.89
CA THR A 128 5.97 29.91 -6.11
C THR A 128 6.04 28.98 -7.34
N ILE A 129 4.94 28.92 -8.08
CA ILE A 129 4.81 28.09 -9.29
C ILE A 129 5.61 28.72 -10.43
N LYS A 130 6.39 27.93 -11.18
CA LYS A 130 7.18 28.39 -12.31
C LYS A 130 6.29 28.91 -13.45
N ASP A 131 6.75 29.92 -14.17
CA ASP A 131 5.95 30.59 -15.21
C ASP A 131 5.53 29.68 -16.37
N ASN A 132 6.36 28.70 -16.71
CA ASN A 132 6.15 27.78 -17.82
C ASN A 132 5.33 26.53 -17.45
N VAL A 133 4.76 26.44 -16.25
CA VAL A 133 3.88 25.34 -15.85
C VAL A 133 2.46 25.62 -16.29
N ASN A 134 1.93 24.75 -17.18
CA ASN A 134 0.60 24.88 -17.75
C ASN A 134 -0.17 23.56 -17.67
N TRP A 135 -1.47 23.65 -17.47
CA TRP A 135 -2.40 22.53 -17.63
C TRP A 135 -2.39 22.02 -19.08
N HIS A 136 -2.87 20.80 -19.28
CA HIS A 136 -2.93 20.18 -20.62
C HIS A 136 -3.80 20.94 -21.63
N ASP A 137 -4.70 21.82 -21.19
CA ASP A 137 -5.49 22.70 -22.03
C ASP A 137 -4.78 24.02 -22.39
N GLY A 138 -3.53 24.18 -21.93
CA GLY A 138 -2.67 25.33 -22.20
C GLY A 138 -2.86 26.51 -21.25
N LYS A 139 -3.77 26.42 -20.27
CA LYS A 139 -3.91 27.45 -19.24
C LYS A 139 -2.80 27.35 -18.20
N PRO A 140 -2.33 28.46 -17.63
CA PRO A 140 -1.31 28.43 -16.59
C PRO A 140 -1.82 27.75 -15.31
N VAL A 141 -0.98 26.93 -14.68
CA VAL A 141 -1.19 26.48 -13.31
C VAL A 141 -0.90 27.65 -12.36
N THR A 142 -1.79 27.92 -11.42
CA THR A 142 -1.72 29.09 -10.53
C THR A 142 -1.89 28.71 -9.05
N GLY A 143 -1.57 29.64 -8.15
CA GLY A 143 -1.86 29.46 -6.73
C GLY A 143 -3.35 29.24 -6.43
N ALA A 144 -4.25 29.79 -7.27
CA ALA A 144 -5.69 29.57 -7.12
C ALA A 144 -6.14 28.14 -7.44
N ASP A 145 -5.37 27.40 -8.23
CA ASP A 145 -5.64 25.99 -8.49
C ASP A 145 -5.26 25.13 -7.28
N LEU A 146 -4.16 25.45 -6.60
CA LEU A 146 -3.81 24.78 -5.36
C LEU A 146 -4.75 25.16 -4.21
N GLU A 147 -5.10 26.46 -4.06
CA GLU A 147 -6.14 26.89 -3.12
C GLU A 147 -7.44 26.12 -3.34
N TYR A 148 -7.82 25.90 -4.60
CA TYR A 148 -9.06 25.19 -4.93
C TYR A 148 -9.02 23.72 -4.47
N ALA A 149 -7.87 23.06 -4.53
CA ALA A 149 -7.70 21.71 -3.97
C ALA A 149 -8.02 21.70 -2.46
N TYR A 150 -7.46 22.66 -1.70
CA TYR A 150 -7.75 22.78 -0.26
C TYR A 150 -9.21 23.16 0.03
N LEU A 151 -9.83 24.02 -0.79
CA LEU A 151 -11.26 24.33 -0.66
C LEU A 151 -12.14 23.11 -0.93
N VAL A 152 -11.76 22.25 -1.87
CA VAL A 152 -12.49 21.01 -2.13
C VAL A 152 -12.32 20.03 -0.96
N MET A 153 -11.09 19.73 -0.54
CA MET A 153 -10.83 18.78 0.54
C MET A 153 -11.36 19.25 1.90
N GLY A 154 -11.26 20.54 2.19
CA GLY A 154 -11.80 21.14 3.41
C GLY A 154 -13.30 21.35 3.42
N SER A 155 -14.02 21.13 2.30
CA SER A 155 -15.47 21.31 2.24
C SER A 155 -16.19 20.15 2.95
N LYS A 156 -17.26 20.47 3.69
CA LYS A 156 -18.19 19.47 4.24
C LYS A 156 -18.89 18.60 3.18
N ASP A 157 -18.91 19.06 1.91
CA ASP A 157 -19.49 18.33 0.80
C ASP A 157 -18.46 17.38 0.12
N TYR A 158 -17.20 17.41 0.58
CA TYR A 158 -16.16 16.49 0.11
C TYR A 158 -16.44 15.07 0.59
N LYS A 159 -16.31 14.10 -0.33
CA LYS A 159 -16.57 12.68 -0.05
C LYS A 159 -15.33 11.80 -0.16
N GLY A 160 -14.17 12.42 -0.33
CA GLY A 160 -12.89 11.72 -0.34
C GLY A 160 -12.30 11.61 1.07
N VAL A 161 -11.09 11.06 1.15
CA VAL A 161 -10.43 10.66 2.40
C VAL A 161 -9.15 11.48 2.71
N ARG A 162 -9.00 12.67 2.09
CA ARG A 162 -7.75 13.46 2.21
C ARG A 162 -7.79 14.55 3.28
N TYR A 163 -8.95 14.83 3.87
CA TYR A 163 -9.03 15.73 5.01
C TYR A 163 -8.46 15.03 6.25
N ASP A 164 -7.48 15.63 6.88
CA ASP A 164 -6.79 15.05 8.03
C ASP A 164 -6.38 16.11 9.06
N GLU A 165 -5.78 15.67 10.16
CA GLU A 165 -5.33 16.53 11.24
C GLU A 165 -4.20 17.49 10.81
N GLN A 166 -3.37 17.12 9.84
CA GLN A 166 -2.33 18.01 9.33
C GLN A 166 -2.95 19.17 8.54
N MET A 167 -3.94 18.88 7.70
CA MET A 167 -4.69 19.88 6.97
C MET A 167 -5.45 20.82 7.92
N ALA A 168 -6.01 20.29 9.01
CA ALA A 168 -6.69 21.06 10.06
C ALA A 168 -5.76 22.05 10.78
N LEU A 169 -4.42 21.89 10.71
CA LEU A 169 -3.46 22.85 11.25
C LEU A 169 -3.37 24.16 10.46
N ILE A 170 -3.89 24.26 9.25
CA ILE A 170 -3.95 25.52 8.50
C ILE A 170 -4.94 26.46 9.19
N GLU A 171 -4.56 27.72 9.40
CA GLU A 171 -5.43 28.71 10.04
C GLU A 171 -6.76 28.86 9.30
N GLY A 172 -7.89 28.73 10.01
CA GLY A 172 -9.25 28.86 9.46
C GLY A 172 -9.73 27.66 8.66
N MET A 173 -8.96 26.55 8.62
CA MET A 173 -9.40 25.32 7.93
C MET A 173 -10.56 24.65 8.65
N GLU A 174 -10.52 24.51 9.97
CA GLU A 174 -11.61 23.91 10.76
C GLU A 174 -12.89 24.72 10.66
N GLU A 175 -12.80 26.06 10.76
CA GLU A 175 -13.97 26.93 10.60
C GLU A 175 -14.58 26.83 9.20
N TYR A 176 -13.75 26.64 8.18
CA TYR A 176 -14.22 26.41 6.81
C TYR A 176 -14.88 25.02 6.70
N HIS A 177 -14.24 23.98 7.22
CA HIS A 177 -14.75 22.62 7.20
C HIS A 177 -16.10 22.46 7.89
N GLU A 178 -16.27 23.10 9.05
CA GLU A 178 -17.53 23.15 9.78
C GLU A 178 -18.59 24.05 9.13
N GLY A 179 -18.28 24.73 8.03
CA GLY A 179 -19.17 25.66 7.34
C GLY A 179 -19.42 26.99 8.09
N LYS A 180 -18.53 27.35 9.02
CA LYS A 180 -18.55 28.62 9.76
C LYS A 180 -17.86 29.76 9.03
N ALA A 181 -17.08 29.45 8.00
CA ALA A 181 -16.37 30.40 7.15
C ALA A 181 -16.52 30.05 5.67
N ASP A 182 -16.52 31.07 4.79
CA ASP A 182 -16.60 30.90 3.34
C ASP A 182 -15.22 30.73 2.68
N LYS A 183 -14.13 30.84 3.45
CA LYS A 183 -12.74 30.74 2.99
C LYS A 183 -11.82 30.27 4.11
N ILE A 184 -10.67 29.73 3.72
CA ILE A 184 -9.61 29.32 4.64
C ILE A 184 -8.69 30.52 4.87
N SER A 185 -8.71 31.11 6.07
CA SER A 185 -8.02 32.39 6.35
C SER A 185 -6.49 32.29 6.26
N GLY A 186 -5.93 31.11 6.51
CA GLY A 186 -4.50 30.80 6.43
C GLY A 186 -3.99 30.63 4.99
N ILE A 187 -4.85 30.62 3.98
CA ILE A 187 -4.42 30.52 2.58
C ILE A 187 -4.55 31.88 1.89
N LYS A 188 -3.45 32.34 1.28
CA LYS A 188 -3.42 33.59 0.50
C LYS A 188 -2.79 33.34 -0.86
N VAL A 189 -3.42 33.84 -1.92
CA VAL A 189 -3.00 33.67 -3.30
C VAL A 189 -2.68 35.01 -3.94
N ASP A 190 -1.55 35.08 -4.65
CA ASP A 190 -1.17 36.18 -5.52
C ASP A 190 -0.56 35.61 -6.82
N GLY A 191 -1.40 35.41 -7.83
CA GLY A 191 -1.02 34.85 -9.12
C GLY A 191 -0.43 33.45 -9.02
N LYS A 192 0.89 33.32 -9.25
CA LYS A 192 1.65 32.07 -9.15
C LYS A 192 2.09 31.74 -7.72
N LYS A 193 1.91 32.65 -6.79
CA LYS A 193 2.32 32.48 -5.40
C LYS A 193 1.13 32.08 -4.54
N ILE A 194 1.35 31.11 -3.65
CA ILE A 194 0.40 30.73 -2.60
C ILE A 194 1.14 30.65 -1.27
N ILE A 195 0.51 31.15 -0.23
CA ILE A 195 1.06 31.23 1.12
C ILE A 195 0.10 30.47 2.04
N PHE A 196 0.66 29.54 2.80
CA PHE A 196 -0.03 28.81 3.85
C PHE A 196 0.46 29.29 5.22
N THR A 197 -0.46 29.61 6.11
CA THR A 197 -0.17 29.93 7.51
C THR A 197 -0.77 28.86 8.40
N PHE A 198 0.05 28.28 9.27
CA PHE A 198 -0.32 27.21 10.18
C PHE A 198 -0.50 27.74 11.60
N LYS A 199 -1.43 27.17 12.36
CA LYS A 199 -1.68 27.45 13.79
C LYS A 199 -0.46 27.20 14.65
N LYS A 200 0.33 26.18 14.29
CA LYS A 200 1.60 25.80 14.94
C LYS A 200 2.61 25.32 13.92
N ALA A 201 3.89 25.37 14.29
CA ALA A 201 4.95 24.78 13.49
C ALA A 201 4.71 23.26 13.34
N ASN A 202 4.99 22.72 12.15
CA ASN A 202 4.78 21.32 11.82
C ASN A 202 5.87 20.84 10.84
N PRO A 203 6.76 19.92 11.23
CA PRO A 203 7.83 19.43 10.36
C PRO A 203 7.34 18.72 9.09
N SER A 204 6.12 18.17 9.08
CA SER A 204 5.55 17.54 7.88
C SER A 204 5.31 18.51 6.71
N VAL A 205 5.41 19.84 6.93
CA VAL A 205 5.39 20.80 5.82
C VAL A 205 6.56 20.62 4.84
N THR A 206 7.62 19.91 5.23
CA THR A 206 8.78 19.61 4.36
C THR A 206 8.68 18.29 3.61
N THR A 207 7.69 17.47 3.92
CA THR A 207 7.55 16.10 3.40
C THR A 207 6.10 15.73 3.04
N GLY A 208 5.11 16.30 3.72
CA GLY A 208 3.69 15.88 3.65
C GLY A 208 2.70 17.00 3.29
N LEU A 209 3.16 18.21 2.92
CA LEU A 209 2.23 19.26 2.45
C LEU A 209 1.53 18.80 1.17
N TRP A 210 0.19 18.93 1.13
CA TRP A 210 -0.54 18.62 -0.10
C TRP A 210 -0.23 19.65 -1.20
N THR A 211 0.42 19.23 -2.27
CA THR A 211 0.87 20.12 -3.35
C THR A 211 0.37 19.70 -4.74
N TYR A 212 -0.68 18.86 -4.79
CA TYR A 212 -1.42 18.55 -6.02
C TYR A 212 -2.53 19.59 -6.27
N PRO A 213 -2.40 20.48 -7.26
CA PRO A 213 -3.43 21.47 -7.56
C PRO A 213 -4.62 20.81 -8.26
N LEU A 214 -5.80 21.45 -8.17
CA LEU A 214 -6.98 21.12 -8.96
C LEU A 214 -7.24 22.22 -9.99
N HIS A 215 -7.46 21.86 -11.24
CA HIS A 215 -7.74 22.84 -12.30
C HIS A 215 -9.07 23.55 -12.04
N LYS A 216 -9.01 24.68 -11.31
CA LYS A 216 -10.18 25.46 -10.83
C LYS A 216 -11.13 25.83 -11.96
N GLU A 217 -10.61 26.43 -13.04
CA GLU A 217 -11.45 26.87 -14.16
C GLU A 217 -12.14 25.72 -14.90
N TYR A 218 -11.54 24.54 -14.89
CA TYR A 218 -12.11 23.34 -15.50
C TYR A 218 -13.20 22.71 -14.62
N LEU A 219 -13.02 22.70 -13.30
CA LEU A 219 -13.85 21.95 -12.36
C LEU A 219 -14.92 22.79 -11.66
N LYS A 220 -14.77 24.11 -11.56
CA LYS A 220 -15.60 25.02 -10.73
C LYS A 220 -17.11 24.94 -10.93
N ASP A 221 -17.56 24.53 -12.11
CA ASP A 221 -18.99 24.42 -12.42
C ASP A 221 -19.63 23.10 -11.98
N VAL A 222 -18.82 22.18 -11.41
CA VAL A 222 -19.28 20.91 -10.84
C VAL A 222 -19.39 21.06 -9.33
N PRO A 223 -20.54 20.77 -8.71
CA PRO A 223 -20.66 20.75 -7.26
C PRO A 223 -19.61 19.82 -6.62
N ILE A 224 -19.02 20.21 -5.48
CA ILE A 224 -17.96 19.41 -4.81
C ILE A 224 -18.43 17.98 -4.57
N ALA A 225 -19.66 17.79 -4.09
CA ALA A 225 -20.25 16.48 -3.85
C ALA A 225 -20.40 15.58 -5.10
N GLU A 226 -20.25 16.15 -6.30
CA GLU A 226 -20.39 15.45 -7.58
C GLU A 226 -19.06 15.35 -8.35
N LEU A 227 -17.97 15.97 -7.86
CA LEU A 227 -16.69 16.01 -8.56
C LEU A 227 -16.14 14.59 -8.84
N GLU A 228 -16.10 13.73 -7.83
CA GLU A 228 -15.58 12.37 -7.95
C GLU A 228 -16.29 11.57 -9.07
N SER A 229 -17.60 11.71 -9.17
CA SER A 229 -18.43 11.00 -10.17
C SER A 229 -18.48 11.69 -11.53
N SER A 230 -17.91 12.89 -11.65
CA SER A 230 -18.01 13.72 -12.85
C SER A 230 -17.25 13.13 -14.04
N ASP A 231 -17.75 13.37 -15.25
CA ASP A 231 -17.05 13.03 -16.50
C ASP A 231 -15.70 13.76 -16.63
N LYS A 232 -15.52 14.90 -15.94
CA LYS A 232 -14.27 15.65 -15.92
C LYS A 232 -13.14 14.93 -15.18
N ILE A 233 -13.47 14.11 -14.18
CA ILE A 233 -12.52 13.26 -13.45
C ILE A 233 -12.44 11.88 -14.09
N ARG A 234 -13.59 11.29 -14.49
CA ARG A 234 -13.62 9.88 -14.88
C ARG A 234 -13.37 9.62 -16.36
N LYS A 235 -13.68 10.57 -17.24
CA LYS A 235 -13.56 10.37 -18.70
C LYS A 235 -12.61 11.34 -19.38
N ASN A 236 -12.49 12.53 -18.84
CA ASN A 236 -11.70 13.60 -19.43
C ASN A 236 -10.80 14.30 -18.40
N PRO A 237 -9.98 13.55 -17.63
CA PRO A 237 -9.11 14.14 -16.62
C PRO A 237 -8.05 15.04 -17.29
N ILE A 238 -7.77 16.18 -16.65
CA ILE A 238 -6.72 17.12 -17.05
C ILE A 238 -5.70 17.21 -15.92
N GLY A 239 -4.42 17.02 -16.24
CA GLY A 239 -3.28 17.27 -15.39
C GLY A 239 -2.32 18.28 -16.02
N PHE A 240 -1.11 18.36 -15.48
CA PHE A 240 -0.01 19.18 -16.04
C PHE A 240 1.28 18.38 -16.24
N GLY A 241 1.18 17.06 -16.14
CA GLY A 241 2.29 16.11 -16.31
C GLY A 241 2.79 15.95 -17.75
N PRO A 242 3.77 15.04 -17.94
CA PRO A 242 4.45 14.87 -19.25
C PRO A 242 3.57 14.26 -20.35
N PHE A 243 2.48 13.60 -20.00
CA PHE A 243 1.55 13.02 -20.98
C PHE A 243 0.12 13.51 -20.74
N LYS A 244 -0.67 13.54 -21.81
CA LYS A 244 -2.10 13.88 -21.79
C LYS A 244 -2.92 12.61 -21.99
N VAL A 245 -4.02 12.49 -21.29
CA VAL A 245 -4.99 11.41 -21.54
C VAL A 245 -5.64 11.63 -22.91
N LYS A 246 -5.48 10.65 -23.79
CA LYS A 246 -6.06 10.65 -25.14
C LYS A 246 -7.34 9.86 -25.22
N LYS A 247 -7.35 8.67 -24.57
CA LYS A 247 -8.50 7.77 -24.55
C LYS A 247 -8.47 6.88 -23.33
N ILE A 248 -9.62 6.66 -22.74
CA ILE A 248 -9.83 5.71 -21.65
C ILE A 248 -10.74 4.59 -22.17
N VAL A 249 -10.28 3.34 -22.00
CA VAL A 249 -11.14 2.15 -22.07
C VAL A 249 -11.31 1.69 -20.64
N GLN A 250 -12.48 1.97 -20.09
CA GLN A 250 -12.75 1.83 -18.66
C GLN A 250 -12.34 0.46 -18.13
N GLY A 251 -11.46 0.45 -17.12
CA GLY A 251 -10.97 -0.77 -16.48
C GLY A 251 -10.00 -1.62 -17.31
N GLU A 252 -9.71 -1.26 -18.57
CA GLU A 252 -8.87 -2.07 -19.46
C GLU A 252 -7.57 -1.38 -19.86
N ALA A 253 -7.67 -0.12 -20.29
CA ALA A 253 -6.51 0.59 -20.82
C ALA A 253 -6.68 2.12 -20.82
N VAL A 254 -5.55 2.82 -20.80
CA VAL A 254 -5.49 4.27 -21.05
C VAL A 254 -4.41 4.56 -22.08
N GLU A 255 -4.79 5.27 -23.14
CA GLU A 255 -3.87 5.78 -24.15
C GLU A 255 -3.48 7.22 -23.80
N PHE A 256 -2.19 7.49 -23.80
CA PHE A 256 -1.62 8.80 -23.54
C PHE A 256 -0.88 9.32 -24.76
N GLU A 257 -0.87 10.63 -24.96
CA GLU A 257 -0.03 11.33 -25.93
C GLU A 257 0.90 12.32 -25.24
N ALA A 258 2.07 12.57 -25.84
CA ALA A 258 3.07 13.45 -25.25
C ALA A 258 2.53 14.88 -25.07
N ASN A 259 2.74 15.46 -23.91
CA ASN A 259 2.59 16.90 -23.66
C ASN A 259 3.85 17.62 -24.17
N LYS A 260 3.81 18.12 -25.40
CA LYS A 260 4.97 18.78 -26.03
C LYS A 260 5.36 20.10 -25.33
N ASP A 261 4.44 20.67 -24.56
CA ASP A 261 4.63 21.91 -23.82
C ASP A 261 4.94 21.64 -22.33
N TYR A 262 5.37 20.41 -22.00
CA TYR A 262 5.72 20.06 -20.64
C TYR A 262 6.88 20.92 -20.11
N TYR A 263 6.75 21.42 -18.90
CA TYR A 263 7.66 22.43 -18.34
C TYR A 263 9.13 21.98 -18.18
N ARG A 264 9.40 20.66 -18.10
CA ARG A 264 10.76 20.08 -18.08
C ARG A 264 11.28 19.73 -19.49
N GLY A 265 10.52 20.05 -20.53
CA GLY A 265 10.82 19.69 -21.91
C GLY A 265 9.93 18.57 -22.44
N ALA A 266 9.76 18.53 -23.76
CA ALA A 266 8.91 17.54 -24.41
C ALA A 266 9.37 16.11 -24.11
N PRO A 267 8.45 15.18 -23.81
CA PRO A 267 8.77 13.76 -23.65
C PRO A 267 9.48 13.18 -24.88
N LYS A 268 10.37 12.21 -24.66
CA LYS A 268 11.07 11.49 -25.75
C LYS A 268 10.13 10.51 -26.48
N LEU A 269 9.12 9.98 -25.77
CA LEU A 269 8.06 9.17 -26.37
C LEU A 269 6.96 10.05 -26.95
N ASP A 270 6.36 9.66 -28.08
CA ASP A 270 5.15 10.31 -28.58
C ASP A 270 3.88 9.84 -27.88
N SER A 271 3.89 8.62 -27.35
CA SER A 271 2.72 8.02 -26.69
C SER A 271 3.08 6.90 -25.73
N ILE A 272 2.17 6.67 -24.77
CA ILE A 272 2.18 5.51 -23.87
C ILE A 272 0.80 4.86 -23.91
N THR A 273 0.75 3.53 -23.86
CA THR A 273 -0.47 2.79 -23.56
C THR A 273 -0.29 2.06 -22.25
N LEU A 274 -1.06 2.41 -21.24
CA LEU A 274 -1.22 1.61 -20.03
C LEU A 274 -2.31 0.58 -20.30
N LYS A 275 -2.00 -0.71 -20.04
CA LYS A 275 -2.96 -1.82 -20.10
C LYS A 275 -3.08 -2.51 -18.77
N VAL A 276 -4.30 -2.82 -18.34
CA VAL A 276 -4.51 -3.74 -17.22
C VAL A 276 -4.14 -5.14 -17.67
N VAL A 277 -3.27 -5.79 -16.92
CA VAL A 277 -2.72 -7.10 -17.26
C VAL A 277 -2.90 -8.04 -16.08
N ASN A 278 -3.54 -9.17 -16.33
CA ASN A 278 -3.68 -10.20 -15.31
C ASN A 278 -2.29 -10.69 -14.88
N PRO A 279 -2.02 -10.80 -13.57
CA PRO A 279 -0.73 -11.23 -13.05
C PRO A 279 -0.18 -12.51 -13.69
N SER A 280 -1.03 -13.49 -13.97
CA SER A 280 -0.60 -14.80 -14.49
C SER A 280 0.04 -14.76 -15.90
N ILE A 281 -0.14 -13.68 -16.67
CA ILE A 281 0.39 -13.58 -18.04
C ILE A 281 1.51 -12.55 -18.21
N VAL A 282 1.91 -11.84 -17.14
CA VAL A 282 2.86 -10.72 -17.20
C VAL A 282 4.20 -11.13 -17.79
N VAL A 283 4.81 -12.20 -17.27
CA VAL A 283 6.13 -12.68 -17.76
C VAL A 283 6.07 -13.04 -19.24
N LYS A 284 5.00 -13.73 -19.65
CA LYS A 284 4.81 -14.08 -21.06
C LYS A 284 4.60 -12.87 -21.96
N SER A 285 3.89 -11.85 -21.47
CA SER A 285 3.67 -10.60 -22.19
C SER A 285 4.96 -9.78 -22.33
N LEU A 286 5.84 -9.78 -21.32
CA LEU A 286 7.17 -9.20 -21.39
C LEU A 286 8.06 -9.96 -22.39
N GLU A 287 8.07 -11.30 -22.33
CA GLU A 287 8.83 -12.16 -23.26
C GLU A 287 8.45 -11.90 -24.73
N ASN A 288 7.16 -11.78 -25.00
CA ASN A 288 6.66 -11.53 -26.35
C ASN A 288 6.88 -10.08 -26.83
N GLY A 289 7.24 -9.13 -25.93
CA GLY A 289 7.31 -7.70 -26.25
C GLY A 289 5.92 -7.03 -26.35
N ASP A 290 4.88 -7.64 -25.81
CA ASP A 290 3.54 -7.04 -25.70
C ASP A 290 3.50 -5.94 -24.64
N LEU A 291 4.43 -5.99 -23.69
CA LEU A 291 4.70 -5.01 -22.65
C LEU A 291 6.16 -4.58 -22.69
N ASP A 292 6.41 -3.31 -22.47
CA ASP A 292 7.75 -2.74 -22.33
C ASP A 292 8.17 -2.61 -20.86
N VAL A 293 7.24 -2.31 -19.99
CA VAL A 293 7.44 -2.16 -18.54
C VAL A 293 6.26 -2.77 -17.82
N ALA A 294 6.52 -3.61 -16.84
CA ALA A 294 5.51 -4.12 -15.93
C ALA A 294 6.15 -4.54 -14.59
N GLU A 295 5.37 -4.51 -13.52
CA GLU A 295 5.77 -5.16 -12.27
C GLU A 295 5.92 -6.68 -12.48
N VAL A 296 6.95 -7.26 -11.91
CA VAL A 296 7.18 -8.71 -11.85
C VAL A 296 6.96 -9.16 -10.41
N LEU A 297 5.96 -10.00 -10.20
CA LEU A 297 5.67 -10.53 -8.88
C LEU A 297 6.80 -11.44 -8.39
N ALA A 298 7.02 -11.47 -7.08
CA ALA A 298 8.12 -12.22 -6.47
C ALA A 298 8.13 -13.71 -6.85
N GLU A 299 6.96 -14.33 -6.94
CA GLU A 299 6.79 -15.73 -7.36
C GLU A 299 7.15 -15.97 -8.83
N GLN A 300 7.13 -14.93 -9.66
CA GLN A 300 7.46 -14.99 -11.08
C GLN A 300 8.94 -14.72 -11.38
N TYR A 301 9.72 -14.35 -10.36
CA TYR A 301 11.14 -14.00 -10.52
C TYR A 301 11.93 -15.03 -11.31
N GLU A 302 11.77 -16.33 -10.99
CA GLU A 302 12.51 -17.40 -11.65
C GLU A 302 12.25 -17.49 -13.16
N GLN A 303 11.05 -17.14 -13.58
CA GLN A 303 10.70 -17.12 -14.99
C GLN A 303 11.19 -15.83 -15.65
N ALA A 304 11.05 -14.70 -14.97
CA ALA A 304 11.41 -13.40 -15.50
C ALA A 304 12.93 -13.22 -15.67
N LYS A 305 13.76 -13.78 -14.76
CA LYS A 305 15.22 -13.69 -14.84
C LYS A 305 15.84 -14.42 -16.05
N GLU A 306 15.10 -15.36 -16.65
CA GLU A 306 15.54 -16.12 -17.82
C GLU A 306 15.19 -15.42 -19.15
N LEU A 307 14.55 -14.25 -19.10
CA LEU A 307 14.17 -13.51 -20.31
C LEU A 307 15.38 -12.73 -20.85
N ASP A 308 15.78 -13.04 -22.09
CA ASP A 308 16.92 -12.39 -22.75
C ASP A 308 16.65 -10.93 -23.16
N ASN A 309 15.36 -10.54 -23.28
CA ASN A 309 14.92 -9.23 -23.75
C ASN A 309 14.41 -8.30 -22.64
N VAL A 310 14.60 -8.69 -21.36
CA VAL A 310 14.07 -7.97 -20.20
C VAL A 310 15.16 -7.77 -19.16
N GLU A 311 15.34 -6.53 -18.73
CA GLU A 311 16.15 -6.18 -17.56
C GLU A 311 15.24 -6.11 -16.32
N LEU A 312 15.69 -6.69 -15.21
CA LEU A 312 15.00 -6.57 -13.93
C LEU A 312 15.57 -5.40 -13.12
N LEU A 313 14.74 -4.44 -12.83
CA LEU A 313 15.03 -3.35 -11.89
C LEU A 313 14.38 -3.64 -10.54
N GLY A 314 14.96 -3.14 -9.45
CA GLY A 314 14.44 -3.43 -8.13
C GLY A 314 14.59 -2.29 -7.12
N LYS A 315 13.67 -2.23 -6.15
CA LYS A 315 13.68 -1.26 -5.05
C LYS A 315 12.94 -1.82 -3.84
N VAL A 316 13.28 -1.32 -2.64
CA VAL A 316 12.39 -1.48 -1.49
C VAL A 316 11.19 -0.57 -1.69
N GLU A 317 9.99 -1.12 -1.61
CA GLU A 317 8.75 -0.38 -1.79
C GLU A 317 8.42 0.47 -0.56
N LEU A 318 7.82 1.63 -0.78
CA LEU A 318 7.19 2.42 0.28
C LEU A 318 5.84 1.80 0.65
N ALA A 319 5.89 0.56 1.14
CA ALA A 319 4.70 -0.18 1.50
C ALA A 319 5.02 -1.23 2.57
N TYR A 320 4.00 -1.56 3.35
CA TYR A 320 4.04 -2.67 4.29
C TYR A 320 2.78 -3.51 4.18
N SER A 321 2.90 -4.82 4.40
CA SER A 321 1.78 -5.73 4.56
C SER A 321 1.48 -5.92 6.03
N TYR A 322 0.22 -6.12 6.38
CA TYR A 322 -0.21 -6.29 7.75
C TYR A 322 -1.46 -7.17 7.86
N ILE A 323 -1.66 -7.71 9.05
CA ILE A 323 -2.93 -8.30 9.46
C ILE A 323 -3.58 -7.31 10.42
N GLY A 324 -4.78 -6.85 10.10
CA GLY A 324 -5.57 -5.93 10.91
C GLY A 324 -6.69 -6.65 11.66
N PHE A 325 -7.10 -6.08 12.79
CA PHE A 325 -8.22 -6.53 13.59
C PHE A 325 -9.35 -5.51 13.51
N ASN A 326 -10.59 -5.97 13.53
CA ASN A 326 -11.74 -5.08 13.60
C ASN A 326 -12.09 -4.74 15.06
N PHE A 327 -12.04 -3.45 15.41
CA PHE A 327 -12.38 -2.96 16.76
C PHE A 327 -13.69 -2.17 16.81
N GLY A 328 -14.30 -1.85 15.67
CA GLY A 328 -15.50 -1.01 15.67
C GLY A 328 -15.83 -0.43 14.30
N TYR A 329 -16.20 0.84 14.24
CA TYR A 329 -16.67 1.49 13.03
C TYR A 329 -16.22 2.96 12.91
N TYR A 330 -16.34 3.53 11.72
CA TYR A 330 -16.12 4.96 11.49
C TYR A 330 -17.43 5.74 11.56
N ASP A 331 -17.55 6.65 12.53
CA ASP A 331 -18.71 7.54 12.69
C ASP A 331 -18.56 8.75 11.74
N LYS A 332 -19.30 8.72 10.63
CA LYS A 332 -19.25 9.77 9.61
C LYS A 332 -19.80 11.12 10.06
N GLU A 333 -20.64 11.15 11.13
CA GLU A 333 -21.16 12.40 11.65
C GLU A 333 -20.16 13.09 12.58
N LYS A 334 -19.36 12.29 13.30
CA LYS A 334 -18.29 12.78 14.18
C LYS A 334 -16.93 12.86 13.48
N GLU A 335 -16.81 12.21 12.32
CA GLU A 335 -15.55 12.05 11.59
C GLU A 335 -14.46 11.40 12.44
N GLU A 336 -14.85 10.38 13.21
CA GLU A 336 -13.97 9.67 14.14
C GLU A 336 -14.14 8.16 14.08
N ASN A 337 -13.06 7.44 14.32
CA ASN A 337 -13.08 6.01 14.57
C ASN A 337 -13.61 5.75 15.99
N ILE A 338 -14.59 4.87 16.10
CA ILE A 338 -15.25 4.48 17.34
C ILE A 338 -14.98 3.00 17.60
N MET A 339 -14.35 2.71 18.73
CA MET A 339 -14.22 1.32 19.19
C MET A 339 -15.53 0.86 19.83
N ASP A 340 -15.88 -0.40 19.61
CA ASP A 340 -16.94 -1.07 20.33
C ASP A 340 -16.63 -1.10 21.83
N GLU A 341 -17.67 -1.13 22.67
CA GLU A 341 -17.49 -1.18 24.12
C GLU A 341 -16.73 -2.44 24.56
N ASN A 342 -16.99 -3.57 23.90
CA ASN A 342 -16.32 -4.85 24.14
C ASN A 342 -15.96 -5.50 22.78
N PRO A 343 -14.90 -5.02 22.11
CA PRO A 343 -14.54 -5.56 20.81
C PRO A 343 -14.06 -7.01 20.92
N LYS A 344 -14.39 -7.83 19.95
CA LYS A 344 -14.04 -9.27 19.89
C LYS A 344 -12.55 -9.54 20.12
N PHE A 345 -11.70 -8.64 19.62
CA PHE A 345 -10.24 -8.67 19.78
C PHE A 345 -9.75 -7.65 20.82
N GLY A 346 -10.54 -7.30 21.84
CA GLY A 346 -10.19 -6.32 22.87
C GLY A 346 -8.99 -6.72 23.73
N ASP A 347 -8.80 -8.02 24.00
CA ASP A 347 -7.65 -8.51 24.76
C ASP A 347 -6.38 -8.54 23.87
N LYS A 348 -5.37 -7.73 24.22
CA LYS A 348 -4.12 -7.67 23.45
C LYS A 348 -3.34 -8.99 23.46
N ARG A 349 -3.52 -9.84 24.49
CA ARG A 349 -2.84 -11.15 24.55
C ARG A 349 -3.30 -12.09 23.44
N LEU A 350 -4.61 -12.04 23.07
CA LEU A 350 -5.12 -12.76 21.90
C LEU A 350 -4.42 -12.27 20.62
N ARG A 351 -4.31 -10.96 20.41
CA ARG A 351 -3.67 -10.38 19.23
C ARG A 351 -2.17 -10.69 19.18
N GLN A 352 -1.47 -10.58 20.32
CA GLN A 352 -0.08 -10.98 20.46
C GLN A 352 0.11 -12.48 20.18
N ALA A 353 -0.80 -13.32 20.69
CA ALA A 353 -0.76 -14.76 20.40
C ALA A 353 -0.87 -15.03 18.89
N MET A 354 -1.80 -14.35 18.20
CA MET A 354 -1.95 -14.46 16.75
C MET A 354 -0.68 -13.99 16.00
N ALA A 355 0.03 -12.97 16.53
CA ALA A 355 1.28 -12.50 15.97
C ALA A 355 2.42 -13.52 16.13
N TYR A 356 2.59 -14.11 17.32
CA TYR A 356 3.60 -15.14 17.58
C TYR A 356 3.30 -16.48 16.89
N ALA A 357 2.06 -16.73 16.50
CA ALA A 357 1.65 -17.97 15.84
C ALA A 357 2.07 -18.03 14.36
N ILE A 358 2.37 -16.93 13.69
CA ILE A 358 2.67 -16.88 12.25
C ILE A 358 4.17 -16.73 11.99
N ASN A 359 4.68 -17.47 10.98
CA ASN A 359 6.09 -17.44 10.61
C ASN A 359 6.32 -16.61 9.34
N ASN A 360 6.44 -15.30 9.50
CA ASN A 360 6.65 -14.36 8.39
C ASN A 360 8.06 -14.51 7.75
N GLU A 361 9.06 -15.00 8.47
CA GLU A 361 10.38 -15.32 7.90
C GLU A 361 10.25 -16.48 6.89
N GLU A 362 9.58 -17.56 7.28
CA GLU A 362 9.32 -18.69 6.38
C GLU A 362 8.49 -18.28 5.16
N VAL A 363 7.47 -17.41 5.36
CA VAL A 363 6.68 -16.85 4.25
C VAL A 363 7.58 -16.07 3.29
N GLY A 364 8.41 -15.17 3.79
CA GLY A 364 9.34 -14.38 2.98
C GLY A 364 10.31 -15.25 2.19
N GLU A 365 10.91 -16.25 2.85
CA GLU A 365 11.89 -17.15 2.23
C GLU A 365 11.26 -18.10 1.22
N LYS A 366 10.18 -18.82 1.61
CA LYS A 366 9.66 -19.92 0.81
C LYS A 366 8.64 -19.53 -0.23
N MET A 367 7.79 -18.53 0.06
CA MET A 367 6.79 -18.07 -0.89
C MET A 367 7.32 -16.95 -1.79
N TYR A 368 8.22 -16.09 -1.25
CA TYR A 368 8.69 -14.89 -1.94
C TYR A 368 10.20 -14.86 -2.19
N LYS A 369 10.93 -15.93 -1.87
CA LYS A 369 12.38 -16.09 -2.17
C LYS A 369 13.26 -14.96 -1.60
N GLY A 370 12.86 -14.36 -0.49
CA GLY A 370 13.54 -13.22 0.14
C GLY A 370 13.18 -11.86 -0.46
N LEU A 371 12.35 -11.81 -1.52
CA LEU A 371 11.83 -10.54 -2.06
C LEU A 371 10.74 -9.91 -1.17
N ARG A 372 10.32 -10.64 -0.15
CA ARG A 372 9.58 -10.11 0.99
C ARG A 372 10.28 -10.53 2.26
N PHE A 373 10.32 -9.66 3.24
CA PHE A 373 11.03 -9.90 4.49
C PHE A 373 10.23 -9.38 5.68
N PRO A 374 10.40 -9.97 6.89
CA PRO A 374 9.60 -9.63 8.05
C PRO A 374 9.58 -8.12 8.35
N ALA A 375 8.39 -7.57 8.52
CA ALA A 375 8.20 -6.19 8.92
C ALA A 375 8.25 -6.08 10.45
N ASN A 376 9.12 -5.22 10.94
CA ASN A 376 9.23 -4.91 12.36
C ASN A 376 8.24 -3.83 12.80
N SER A 377 7.68 -3.07 11.86
CA SER A 377 6.86 -1.90 12.11
C SER A 377 5.96 -1.59 10.91
N VAL A 378 5.07 -0.62 11.06
CA VAL A 378 4.28 0.01 9.99
C VAL A 378 4.96 1.28 9.42
N ILE A 379 6.14 1.66 9.90
CA ILE A 379 7.04 2.62 9.25
C ILE A 379 8.04 1.84 8.41
N THR A 380 8.08 2.10 7.10
CA THR A 380 8.93 1.35 6.18
C THR A 380 10.43 1.64 6.37
N PRO A 381 11.33 0.70 6.03
CA PRO A 381 12.78 0.86 6.23
C PRO A 381 13.42 1.92 5.33
N ASN A 382 12.67 2.49 4.37
CA ASN A 382 13.10 3.61 3.55
C ASN A 382 13.28 4.89 4.36
N PHE A 383 12.55 5.02 5.48
CA PHE A 383 12.65 6.19 6.35
C PHE A 383 13.68 6.01 7.46
N LYS A 384 14.40 7.08 7.77
CA LYS A 384 15.29 7.16 8.95
C LYS A 384 14.56 6.98 10.29
N TYR A 385 13.25 7.10 10.27
CA TYR A 385 12.35 6.98 11.41
C TYR A 385 11.88 5.53 11.69
N ASN A 386 12.23 4.56 10.83
CA ASN A 386 12.00 3.15 11.16
C ASN A 386 12.87 2.74 12.37
N ASN A 387 12.23 2.22 13.41
CA ASN A 387 12.91 1.75 14.61
C ASN A 387 13.67 0.44 14.33
N LYS A 388 14.98 0.54 14.04
CA LYS A 388 15.83 -0.61 13.69
C LYS A 388 16.11 -1.54 14.87
N ASP A 389 15.90 -1.07 16.10
CA ASP A 389 16.09 -1.87 17.32
C ASP A 389 14.84 -2.69 17.65
N LEU A 390 13.68 -2.31 17.14
CA LEU A 390 12.45 -3.07 17.25
C LEU A 390 12.51 -4.29 16.31
N LYS A 391 12.31 -5.48 16.87
CA LYS A 391 12.28 -6.72 16.08
C LYS A 391 10.87 -7.05 15.63
N ALA A 392 10.75 -7.65 14.45
CA ALA A 392 9.51 -8.30 14.03
C ALA A 392 9.13 -9.40 15.04
N TYR A 393 7.84 -9.77 15.06
CA TYR A 393 7.39 -10.91 15.85
C TYR A 393 8.10 -12.19 15.38
N GLU A 394 8.82 -12.82 16.29
CA GLU A 394 9.47 -14.12 16.02
C GLU A 394 8.42 -15.23 16.14
N TYR A 395 8.42 -16.17 15.20
CA TYR A 395 7.55 -17.34 15.28
C TYR A 395 7.77 -18.14 16.56
N ASN A 396 6.78 -18.19 17.41
CA ASN A 396 6.82 -18.90 18.69
C ASN A 396 5.43 -19.41 19.09
N PRO A 397 5.01 -20.56 18.53
CA PRO A 397 3.66 -21.09 18.80
C PRO A 397 3.45 -21.49 20.27
N GLU A 398 4.50 -21.83 21.02
CA GLU A 398 4.36 -22.11 22.45
C GLU A 398 4.05 -20.83 23.24
N LYS A 399 4.71 -19.71 22.91
CA LYS A 399 4.40 -18.40 23.48
C LYS A 399 2.96 -17.98 23.12
N ALA A 400 2.53 -18.26 21.88
CA ALA A 400 1.17 -18.00 21.46
C ALA A 400 0.15 -18.76 22.32
N LYS A 401 0.38 -20.05 22.57
CA LYS A 401 -0.49 -20.87 23.44
C LYS A 401 -0.51 -20.37 24.89
N GLU A 402 0.64 -19.97 25.44
CA GLU A 402 0.73 -19.39 26.79
C GLU A 402 -0.13 -18.12 26.90
N LEU A 403 -0.05 -17.22 25.91
CA LEU A 403 -0.84 -15.98 25.89
C LEU A 403 -2.34 -16.25 25.75
N LEU A 404 -2.73 -17.26 24.96
CA LEU A 404 -4.13 -17.69 24.86
C LEU A 404 -4.64 -18.23 26.19
N ASP A 405 -3.85 -19.09 26.87
CA ASP A 405 -4.19 -19.60 28.19
C ASP A 405 -4.35 -18.48 29.22
N GLU A 406 -3.43 -17.50 29.24
CA GLU A 406 -3.49 -16.34 30.12
C GLU A 406 -4.69 -15.42 29.80
N ALA A 407 -5.13 -15.35 28.54
CA ALA A 407 -6.29 -14.61 28.10
C ALA A 407 -7.62 -15.35 28.35
N GLY A 408 -7.54 -16.62 28.80
CA GLY A 408 -8.70 -17.45 29.12
C GLY A 408 -9.26 -18.26 27.95
N PHE A 409 -8.56 -18.27 26.81
CA PHE A 409 -8.92 -19.13 25.67
C PHE A 409 -8.42 -20.55 25.92
N VAL A 410 -9.33 -21.48 26.23
CA VAL A 410 -8.98 -22.85 26.65
C VAL A 410 -9.87 -23.86 25.93
N ASP A 411 -9.30 -24.92 25.39
CA ASP A 411 -10.05 -26.07 24.86
C ASP A 411 -10.70 -26.83 26.04
N THR A 412 -11.98 -26.57 26.27
CA THR A 412 -12.75 -27.13 27.41
C THR A 412 -13.41 -28.47 27.07
N ASN A 413 -13.60 -28.76 25.79
CA ASN A 413 -14.30 -29.95 25.32
C ASN A 413 -13.35 -31.01 24.73
N ASN A 414 -12.06 -30.72 24.57
CA ASN A 414 -10.99 -31.54 24.01
C ASN A 414 -11.18 -31.89 22.52
N ASP A 415 -11.71 -30.95 21.73
CA ASP A 415 -11.82 -31.10 20.27
C ASP A 415 -10.62 -30.48 19.50
N GLY A 416 -9.72 -29.81 20.22
CA GLY A 416 -8.52 -29.15 19.69
C GLY A 416 -8.75 -27.66 19.38
N ILE A 417 -9.95 -27.14 19.58
CA ILE A 417 -10.35 -25.75 19.39
C ILE A 417 -10.55 -25.11 20.76
N ARG A 418 -10.11 -23.86 20.91
CA ARG A 418 -10.23 -23.11 22.15
C ARG A 418 -11.52 -22.32 22.16
N GLU A 419 -12.30 -22.42 23.23
CA GLU A 419 -13.39 -21.52 23.54
C GLU A 419 -12.85 -20.20 24.10
N ASP A 420 -13.68 -19.15 24.06
CA ASP A 420 -13.40 -17.86 24.70
C ASP A 420 -13.41 -17.94 26.24
N ALA A 421 -13.07 -16.83 26.90
CA ALA A 421 -13.01 -16.76 28.37
C ALA A 421 -14.37 -17.04 29.07
N ASP A 422 -15.48 -16.96 28.35
CA ASP A 422 -16.82 -17.32 28.81
C ASP A 422 -17.16 -18.79 28.50
N GLY A 423 -16.30 -19.55 27.86
CA GLY A 423 -16.49 -20.94 27.43
C GLY A 423 -17.42 -21.10 26.23
N LYS A 424 -17.47 -20.11 25.34
CA LYS A 424 -18.23 -20.14 24.09
C LYS A 424 -17.33 -20.38 22.90
N GLU A 425 -17.89 -20.97 21.85
CA GLU A 425 -17.23 -21.05 20.55
C GLU A 425 -16.74 -19.68 20.09
N PHE A 426 -15.46 -19.61 19.69
CA PHE A 426 -14.80 -18.40 19.22
C PHE A 426 -14.31 -18.57 17.80
N LYS A 427 -15.17 -18.24 16.85
CA LYS A 427 -14.90 -18.35 15.41
C LYS A 427 -14.37 -17.03 14.86
N ILE A 428 -13.33 -17.08 14.01
CA ILE A 428 -12.68 -15.92 13.41
C ILE A 428 -12.88 -15.95 11.90
N ASN A 429 -13.51 -14.90 11.35
CA ASN A 429 -13.67 -14.70 9.92
C ASN A 429 -12.50 -13.86 9.39
N PHE A 430 -11.67 -14.47 8.55
CA PHE A 430 -10.47 -13.87 7.99
C PHE A 430 -10.68 -13.44 6.54
N ALA A 431 -10.64 -12.14 6.26
CA ALA A 431 -10.69 -11.61 4.90
C ALA A 431 -9.30 -11.45 4.30
N SER A 432 -9.12 -11.89 3.07
CA SER A 432 -7.87 -11.75 2.33
C SER A 432 -8.11 -11.52 0.84
N MET A 433 -7.14 -10.87 0.17
CA MET A 433 -7.25 -10.52 -1.24
C MET A 433 -6.73 -11.64 -2.16
N SER A 434 -7.35 -11.77 -3.33
CA SER A 434 -6.76 -12.40 -4.52
C SER A 434 -5.71 -11.46 -5.16
N GLY A 435 -5.12 -11.86 -6.28
CA GLY A 435 -4.23 -11.00 -7.07
C GLY A 435 -2.93 -11.68 -7.50
N SER A 436 -2.58 -12.84 -6.90
CA SER A 436 -1.41 -13.62 -7.31
C SER A 436 -1.59 -15.11 -7.00
N ASP A 437 -0.72 -15.94 -7.58
CA ASP A 437 -0.72 -17.39 -7.33
C ASP A 437 -0.38 -17.74 -5.87
N VAL A 438 0.22 -16.81 -5.12
CA VAL A 438 0.57 -16.97 -3.70
C VAL A 438 -0.57 -16.57 -2.77
N SER A 439 -1.56 -15.80 -3.24
CA SER A 439 -2.61 -15.23 -2.38
C SER A 439 -3.39 -16.29 -1.59
N GLU A 440 -3.91 -17.31 -2.24
CA GLU A 440 -4.67 -18.37 -1.55
C GLU A 440 -3.76 -19.27 -0.69
N PRO A 441 -2.60 -19.76 -1.16
CA PRO A 441 -1.65 -20.47 -0.32
C PRO A 441 -1.24 -19.70 0.96
N LEU A 442 -1.01 -18.40 0.85
CA LEU A 442 -0.65 -17.54 1.99
C LEU A 442 -1.79 -17.42 3.00
N ALA A 443 -3.01 -17.13 2.53
CA ALA A 443 -4.17 -17.03 3.42
C ALA A 443 -4.41 -18.35 4.16
N ARG A 444 -4.34 -19.49 3.46
CA ARG A 444 -4.46 -20.83 4.08
C ARG A 444 -3.31 -21.15 5.03
N TYR A 445 -2.10 -20.67 4.73
CA TYR A 445 -0.95 -20.83 5.63
C TYR A 445 -1.19 -20.11 6.96
N TYR A 446 -1.65 -18.84 6.94
CA TYR A 446 -1.98 -18.10 8.16
C TYR A 446 -3.10 -18.79 8.96
N ILE A 447 -4.17 -19.21 8.30
CA ILE A 447 -5.25 -19.98 8.95
C ILE A 447 -4.67 -21.21 9.64
N GLN A 448 -3.88 -22.03 8.93
CA GLN A 448 -3.28 -23.24 9.49
C GLN A 448 -2.39 -22.95 10.70
N GLN A 449 -1.62 -21.84 10.69
CA GLN A 449 -0.77 -21.47 11.81
C GLN A 449 -1.62 -21.09 13.05
N TRP A 450 -2.72 -20.39 12.88
CA TRP A 450 -3.65 -20.08 13.97
C TRP A 450 -4.41 -21.31 14.47
N GLU A 451 -4.81 -22.23 13.59
CA GLU A 451 -5.40 -23.51 13.97
C GLU A 451 -4.44 -24.38 14.82
N GLN A 452 -3.13 -24.36 14.52
CA GLN A 452 -2.13 -25.10 15.31
C GLN A 452 -2.02 -24.62 16.76
N VAL A 453 -2.44 -23.41 17.07
CA VAL A 453 -2.52 -22.89 18.45
C VAL A 453 -3.92 -22.99 19.04
N GLY A 454 -4.87 -23.59 18.30
CA GLY A 454 -6.23 -23.90 18.75
C GLY A 454 -7.27 -22.83 18.43
N LEU A 455 -7.01 -21.89 17.52
CA LEU A 455 -8.01 -20.91 17.08
C LEU A 455 -8.82 -21.45 15.88
N ASP A 456 -10.15 -21.24 15.89
CA ASP A 456 -11.03 -21.57 14.77
C ASP A 456 -11.10 -20.39 13.80
N VAL A 457 -10.42 -20.52 12.65
CA VAL A 457 -10.30 -19.46 11.65
C VAL A 457 -10.77 -19.95 10.29
N GLU A 458 -11.65 -19.21 9.66
CA GLU A 458 -12.06 -19.50 8.28
C GLU A 458 -11.99 -18.27 7.38
N LEU A 459 -11.93 -18.50 6.06
CA LEU A 459 -12.03 -17.40 5.12
C LEU A 459 -13.42 -16.77 5.16
N GLN A 460 -13.49 -15.46 5.24
CA GLN A 460 -14.71 -14.70 5.11
C GLN A 460 -15.36 -15.03 3.74
N ASP A 461 -16.65 -15.39 3.72
CA ASP A 461 -17.37 -15.94 2.54
C ASP A 461 -16.74 -17.21 1.93
N GLY A 462 -15.82 -17.88 2.62
CA GLY A 462 -15.14 -19.08 2.12
C GLY A 462 -14.22 -18.86 0.93
N ARG A 463 -13.87 -17.61 0.60
CA ARG A 463 -13.08 -17.25 -0.58
C ARG A 463 -12.18 -16.03 -0.35
N LEU A 464 -11.27 -15.79 -1.29
CA LEU A 464 -10.55 -14.52 -1.40
C LEU A 464 -11.43 -13.48 -2.14
N HIS A 465 -11.17 -12.21 -1.86
CA HIS A 465 -11.85 -11.08 -2.49
C HIS A 465 -10.92 -10.39 -3.48
N GLU A 466 -11.46 -9.91 -4.59
CA GLU A 466 -10.72 -8.99 -5.46
C GLU A 466 -10.49 -7.65 -4.74
N PHE A 467 -9.52 -6.89 -5.20
CA PHE A 467 -9.02 -5.67 -4.55
C PHE A 467 -10.14 -4.68 -4.16
N ASN A 468 -10.99 -4.30 -5.12
CA ASN A 468 -12.04 -3.30 -4.85
C ASN A 468 -13.09 -3.84 -3.88
N SER A 469 -13.53 -5.08 -4.09
CA SER A 469 -14.49 -5.74 -3.19
C SER A 469 -13.98 -5.89 -1.77
N PHE A 470 -12.68 -6.20 -1.62
CA PHE A 470 -12.03 -6.32 -0.31
C PHE A 470 -12.04 -4.98 0.44
N TYR A 471 -11.55 -3.91 -0.19
CA TYR A 471 -11.52 -2.60 0.48
C TYR A 471 -12.91 -2.04 0.71
N ASP A 472 -13.89 -2.39 -0.12
CA ASP A 472 -15.30 -2.05 0.10
C ASP A 472 -15.87 -2.69 1.38
N LEU A 473 -15.46 -3.93 1.72
CA LEU A 473 -15.83 -4.56 2.99
C LEU A 473 -15.27 -3.76 4.18
N LEU A 474 -13.98 -3.36 4.12
CA LEU A 474 -13.34 -2.62 5.20
C LEU A 474 -13.90 -1.20 5.35
N LYS A 475 -14.14 -0.48 4.25
CA LYS A 475 -14.73 0.87 4.26
C LYS A 475 -16.16 0.92 4.80
N LYS A 476 -16.90 -0.17 4.66
CA LYS A 476 -18.30 -0.29 5.13
C LYS A 476 -18.39 -0.86 6.55
N ASP A 477 -17.25 -1.06 7.20
CA ASP A 477 -17.19 -1.66 8.53
C ASP A 477 -18.04 -2.95 8.62
N ASN A 478 -17.76 -3.90 7.70
CA ASN A 478 -18.54 -5.11 7.59
C ASN A 478 -18.37 -5.99 8.84
N ASP A 479 -19.46 -6.20 9.59
CA ASP A 479 -19.48 -6.96 10.85
C ASP A 479 -19.04 -8.43 10.69
N GLU A 480 -19.03 -8.96 9.48
CA GLU A 480 -18.58 -10.33 9.18
C GLU A 480 -17.06 -10.42 8.94
N VAL A 481 -16.33 -9.31 9.02
CA VAL A 481 -14.87 -9.27 8.92
C VAL A 481 -14.30 -9.06 10.32
N ASP A 482 -13.67 -10.08 10.87
CA ASP A 482 -13.01 -10.04 12.17
C ASP A 482 -11.54 -9.65 12.06
N VAL A 483 -10.83 -10.30 11.14
CA VAL A 483 -9.41 -10.15 10.86
C VAL A 483 -9.20 -10.05 9.37
N TYR A 484 -8.23 -9.28 8.93
CA TYR A 484 -7.98 -9.12 7.50
C TYR A 484 -6.50 -8.94 7.17
N SER A 485 -6.07 -9.44 6.00
CA SER A 485 -4.72 -9.23 5.47
C SER A 485 -4.74 -8.15 4.40
N ALA A 486 -4.03 -7.07 4.65
CA ALA A 486 -3.99 -5.91 3.78
C ALA A 486 -2.57 -5.36 3.59
N ALA A 487 -2.43 -4.30 2.80
CA ALA A 487 -1.19 -3.57 2.65
C ALA A 487 -1.47 -2.08 2.49
N TRP A 488 -0.54 -1.25 2.99
CA TRP A 488 -0.54 0.18 2.74
C TRP A 488 0.69 0.58 1.93
N GLY A 489 0.46 1.29 0.82
CA GLY A 489 1.46 2.15 0.22
C GLY A 489 1.47 3.47 0.98
N VAL A 490 2.64 3.91 1.44
CA VAL A 490 2.78 5.14 2.21
C VAL A 490 3.34 6.27 1.34
N ALA A 491 2.98 7.50 1.70
CA ALA A 491 3.50 8.70 1.07
C ALA A 491 4.97 8.99 1.47
N SER A 492 5.51 10.08 0.98
CA SER A 492 6.86 10.55 1.32
C SER A 492 7.00 11.06 2.75
N ASP A 493 5.90 11.41 3.41
CA ASP A 493 5.93 11.81 4.82
C ASP A 493 5.95 10.59 5.74
N PRO A 494 6.87 10.51 6.70
CA PRO A 494 6.90 9.45 7.70
C PRO A 494 5.78 9.55 8.74
N ASP A 495 5.05 10.68 8.80
CA ASP A 495 3.95 10.85 9.75
C ASP A 495 2.82 9.85 9.48
N PRO A 496 2.51 8.99 10.46
CA PRO A 496 1.49 7.96 10.27
C PRO A 496 0.05 8.45 10.54
N SER A 497 -0.17 9.72 10.86
CA SER A 497 -1.47 10.26 11.30
C SER A 497 -2.58 10.04 10.26
N GLY A 498 -2.28 10.15 8.95
CA GLY A 498 -3.25 9.94 7.88
C GLY A 498 -3.84 8.53 7.81
N ILE A 499 -3.22 7.56 8.50
CA ILE A 499 -3.70 6.16 8.58
C ILE A 499 -4.12 5.81 10.01
N TRP A 500 -3.41 6.31 11.03
CA TRP A 500 -3.50 5.79 12.40
C TRP A 500 -4.10 6.77 13.40
N SER A 501 -4.47 7.98 12.99
CA SER A 501 -5.15 8.91 13.91
C SER A 501 -6.60 8.51 14.16
N ARG A 502 -7.17 9.09 15.22
CA ARG A 502 -8.58 8.92 15.59
C ARG A 502 -9.53 9.38 14.47
N SER A 503 -9.18 10.42 13.73
CA SER A 503 -9.98 10.98 12.64
C SER A 503 -9.74 10.30 11.29
N ALA A 504 -8.67 9.48 11.14
CA ALA A 504 -8.30 8.90 9.86
C ALA A 504 -9.32 7.86 9.37
N GLU A 505 -10.00 8.13 8.27
CA GLU A 505 -10.94 7.18 7.64
C GLU A 505 -10.22 5.91 7.15
N PHE A 506 -8.92 6.01 6.82
CA PHE A 506 -8.04 4.89 6.47
C PHE A 506 -7.63 3.99 7.64
N ASN A 507 -7.97 4.35 8.88
CA ASN A 507 -7.77 3.48 10.03
C ASN A 507 -8.80 2.34 10.04
N TYR A 508 -8.66 1.40 9.11
CA TYR A 508 -9.62 0.29 8.94
C TYR A 508 -9.67 -0.67 10.13
N THR A 509 -8.74 -0.57 11.08
CA THR A 509 -8.87 -1.29 12.36
C THR A 509 -9.91 -0.68 13.27
N ARG A 510 -10.14 0.63 13.14
CA ARG A 510 -10.98 1.44 14.07
C ARG A 510 -10.39 1.52 15.48
N TRP A 511 -9.15 1.06 15.66
CA TRP A 511 -8.48 1.16 16.95
C TRP A 511 -8.12 2.61 17.27
N VAL A 512 -8.41 3.03 18.50
CA VAL A 512 -8.08 4.35 19.03
C VAL A 512 -7.47 4.23 20.43
N SER A 513 -6.52 5.10 20.73
CA SER A 513 -5.82 5.14 22.01
C SER A 513 -5.36 6.57 22.28
N GLU A 514 -5.57 7.05 23.52
CA GLU A 514 -5.08 8.38 23.94
C GLU A 514 -3.55 8.50 23.80
N LYS A 515 -2.82 7.40 24.07
CA LYS A 515 -1.36 7.39 23.91
C LYS A 515 -0.93 7.45 22.45
N ASN A 516 -1.69 6.81 21.56
CA ASN A 516 -1.50 6.93 20.12
C ASN A 516 -1.69 8.38 19.67
N ASP A 517 -2.80 9.01 20.05
CA ASP A 517 -3.13 10.39 19.70
C ASP A 517 -2.06 11.37 20.22
N GLU A 518 -1.56 11.14 21.46
CA GLU A 518 -0.45 11.92 22.05
C GLU A 518 0.84 11.83 21.23
N LEU A 519 1.25 10.60 20.85
CA LEU A 519 2.50 10.37 20.12
C LEU A 519 2.44 10.89 18.69
N LEU A 520 1.31 10.72 18.01
CA LEU A 520 1.09 11.31 16.69
C LEU A 520 1.19 12.84 16.75
N ALA A 521 0.53 13.47 17.73
CA ALA A 521 0.61 14.91 17.93
C ALA A 521 2.03 15.40 18.25
N LYS A 522 2.83 14.64 19.02
CA LYS A 522 4.25 14.94 19.28
C LYS A 522 5.10 14.83 18.00
N GLY A 523 4.85 13.85 17.15
CA GLY A 523 5.58 13.65 15.89
C GLY A 523 5.45 14.78 14.88
N ILE A 524 4.43 15.64 15.04
CA ILE A 524 4.18 16.84 14.24
C ILE A 524 4.21 18.14 15.07
N SER A 525 4.81 18.11 16.26
CA SER A 525 4.98 19.28 17.12
C SER A 525 6.18 20.16 16.67
N GLU A 526 6.30 21.36 17.27
CA GLU A 526 7.45 22.24 17.02
C GLU A 526 8.77 21.58 17.41
N GLU A 527 8.80 20.80 18.49
CA GLU A 527 9.98 20.08 18.94
C GLU A 527 10.44 19.03 17.92
N ALA A 528 9.52 18.51 17.09
CA ALA A 528 9.80 17.50 16.07
C ALA A 528 10.54 18.04 14.83
N PHE A 529 10.89 19.36 14.78
CA PHE A 529 11.91 19.87 13.87
C PHE A 529 13.32 19.43 14.29
N ASP A 530 13.53 19.06 15.56
CA ASP A 530 14.71 18.31 15.97
C ASP A 530 14.56 16.87 15.51
N ASP A 531 15.43 16.45 14.59
CA ASP A 531 15.39 15.11 14.00
C ASP A 531 15.46 13.99 15.05
N GLN A 532 16.28 14.18 16.10
CA GLN A 532 16.43 13.15 17.12
C GLN A 532 15.16 13.02 17.96
N TYR A 533 14.55 14.15 18.35
CA TYR A 533 13.27 14.15 19.04
C TYR A 533 12.17 13.45 18.22
N ARG A 534 12.11 13.72 16.91
CA ARG A 534 11.13 13.08 16.01
C ARG A 534 11.38 11.59 15.86
N ILE A 535 12.65 11.17 15.74
CA ILE A 535 13.06 9.75 15.72
C ILE A 535 12.65 9.07 17.03
N ASP A 536 12.97 9.64 18.18
CA ASP A 536 12.65 9.07 19.49
C ASP A 536 11.12 8.95 19.68
N THR A 537 10.37 9.98 19.26
CA THR A 537 8.89 9.96 19.31
C THR A 537 8.29 8.85 18.43
N TYR A 538 8.77 8.71 17.19
CA TYR A 538 8.26 7.65 16.32
C TYR A 538 8.77 6.26 16.72
N ASN A 539 9.91 6.15 17.39
CA ASN A 539 10.34 4.89 18.00
C ASN A 539 9.38 4.48 19.12
N GLU A 540 9.04 5.41 20.05
CA GLU A 540 8.05 5.17 21.11
C GLU A 540 6.68 4.79 20.52
N TRP A 541 6.25 5.46 19.43
CA TRP A 541 5.01 5.12 18.75
C TRP A 541 5.03 3.72 18.13
N GLN A 542 6.12 3.33 17.48
CA GLN A 542 6.27 1.98 16.92
C GLN A 542 6.28 0.90 18.00
N GLU A 543 6.90 1.19 19.16
CA GLU A 543 6.85 0.31 20.34
C GLU A 543 5.43 0.17 20.88
N LEU A 544 4.64 1.27 20.92
CA LEU A 544 3.23 1.22 21.30
C LEU A 544 2.41 0.33 20.33
N ILE A 545 2.56 0.53 19.03
CA ILE A 545 1.86 -0.29 18.03
C ILE A 545 2.24 -1.77 18.15
N HIS A 546 3.52 -2.05 18.42
CA HIS A 546 4.01 -3.41 18.63
C HIS A 546 3.46 -4.02 19.94
N GLU A 547 3.37 -3.27 21.03
CA GLU A 547 2.84 -3.75 22.31
C GLU A 547 1.32 -3.96 22.28
N GLU A 548 0.58 -3.00 21.71
CA GLU A 548 -0.89 -3.02 21.69
C GLU A 548 -1.46 -3.87 20.52
N VAL A 549 -0.67 -4.13 19.49
CA VAL A 549 -1.02 -4.96 18.32
C VAL A 549 -2.38 -4.61 17.72
N PRO A 550 -2.66 -3.34 17.40
CA PRO A 550 -3.85 -3.05 16.59
C PRO A 550 -3.76 -3.68 15.21
N VAL A 551 -2.53 -3.90 14.77
CA VAL A 551 -2.16 -4.67 13.58
C VAL A 551 -0.93 -5.52 13.87
N ILE A 552 -0.76 -6.59 13.12
CA ILE A 552 0.47 -7.36 13.02
C ILE A 552 1.18 -6.92 11.74
N PRO A 553 2.28 -6.15 11.79
CA PRO A 553 3.13 -5.95 10.62
C PRO A 553 3.65 -7.30 10.15
N THR A 554 3.46 -7.64 8.87
CA THR A 554 3.86 -8.95 8.38
C THR A 554 5.12 -8.89 7.52
N LEU A 555 5.08 -8.17 6.41
CA LEU A 555 6.16 -8.16 5.44
C LEU A 555 6.39 -6.76 4.86
N PHE A 556 7.66 -6.40 4.72
CA PHE A 556 8.11 -5.39 3.76
C PHE A 556 8.34 -6.03 2.40
N ARG A 557 8.31 -5.21 1.35
CA ARG A 557 8.37 -5.68 -0.03
C ARG A 557 9.57 -5.13 -0.78
N TYR A 558 10.31 -6.02 -1.45
CA TYR A 558 11.22 -5.64 -2.50
C TYR A 558 10.49 -5.83 -3.83
N GLN A 559 10.26 -4.74 -4.53
CA GLN A 559 9.47 -4.71 -5.75
C GLN A 559 10.40 -4.82 -6.96
N LEU A 560 10.03 -5.64 -7.94
CA LEU A 560 10.73 -5.80 -9.20
C LEU A 560 9.91 -5.22 -10.35
N ALA A 561 10.59 -4.58 -11.30
CA ALA A 561 10.03 -4.21 -12.60
C ALA A 561 10.78 -4.93 -13.70
N GLY A 562 10.07 -5.63 -14.57
CA GLY A 562 10.57 -6.13 -15.84
C GLY A 562 10.50 -5.01 -16.87
N VAL A 563 11.65 -4.66 -17.43
CA VAL A 563 11.78 -3.58 -18.41
C VAL A 563 12.40 -4.12 -19.68
N ASN A 564 11.72 -3.97 -20.81
CA ASN A 564 12.25 -4.41 -22.10
C ASN A 564 13.57 -3.68 -22.43
N GLU A 565 14.56 -4.41 -22.92
CA GLU A 565 15.91 -3.88 -23.20
C GLU A 565 15.93 -2.68 -24.16
N ARG A 566 14.87 -2.47 -24.95
CA ARG A 566 14.73 -1.30 -25.82
C ARG A 566 14.41 0.00 -25.07
N VAL A 567 13.98 -0.08 -23.79
CA VAL A 567 13.63 1.08 -22.97
C VAL A 567 14.90 1.75 -22.46
N THR A 568 14.95 3.06 -22.55
CA THR A 568 16.07 3.88 -22.05
C THR A 568 15.56 4.99 -21.15
N GLY A 569 16.37 5.39 -20.17
CA GLY A 569 16.07 6.50 -19.27
C GLY A 569 14.97 6.23 -18.25
N TYR A 570 14.55 4.98 -18.06
CA TYR A 570 13.60 4.61 -17.02
C TYR A 570 14.34 4.46 -15.67
N ASP A 571 13.84 5.18 -14.66
CA ASP A 571 14.36 5.18 -13.29
C ASP A 571 13.28 4.66 -12.33
N TYR A 572 13.55 3.53 -11.67
CA TYR A 572 12.61 2.84 -10.78
C TYR A 572 12.83 3.22 -9.31
N LEU A 573 13.39 4.39 -9.03
CA LEU A 573 13.58 4.86 -7.65
C LEU A 573 12.26 5.21 -6.98
N ALA A 574 12.14 4.84 -5.71
CA ALA A 574 11.08 5.35 -4.85
C ALA A 574 11.21 6.87 -4.68
N GLY A 575 10.09 7.60 -4.65
CA GLY A 575 10.04 9.03 -4.41
C GLY A 575 10.25 9.93 -5.62
N ARG A 576 10.77 9.43 -6.74
CA ARG A 576 10.90 10.22 -7.97
C ARG A 576 9.81 9.85 -8.97
N GLN A 577 8.64 10.39 -8.78
CA GLN A 577 7.46 10.01 -9.57
C GLN A 577 7.49 10.44 -11.04
N TYR A 578 8.29 11.46 -11.44
CA TYR A 578 7.98 12.20 -12.67
C TYR A 578 9.10 12.19 -13.71
N GLN A 579 9.71 11.04 -13.94
CA GLN A 579 10.76 10.92 -14.96
C GLN A 579 10.27 10.41 -16.32
N TRP A 580 8.98 10.25 -16.51
CA TRP A 580 8.41 9.75 -17.76
C TRP A 580 8.81 10.56 -19.01
N HIS A 581 9.08 11.87 -18.86
CA HIS A 581 9.58 12.69 -19.97
C HIS A 581 10.99 12.27 -20.45
N ASN A 582 11.79 11.62 -19.60
CA ASN A 582 13.12 11.13 -19.91
C ASN A 582 13.12 9.73 -20.50
N VAL A 583 12.00 9.01 -20.39
CA VAL A 583 11.87 7.66 -20.90
C VAL A 583 11.74 7.67 -22.42
N GLY A 584 12.52 6.83 -23.09
CA GLY A 584 12.46 6.63 -24.51
C GLY A 584 12.57 5.14 -24.87
N VAL A 585 12.44 4.83 -26.13
CA VAL A 585 12.69 3.49 -26.68
C VAL A 585 13.69 3.57 -27.85
N THR A 586 14.60 2.61 -27.92
CA THR A 586 15.52 2.43 -29.06
C THR A 586 14.91 1.54 -30.12
N LYS A 587 15.65 1.28 -31.22
CA LYS A 587 15.19 0.41 -32.32
C LYS A 587 15.14 -1.05 -31.88
#